data_9728f4efca0dec41d8a80db8eadcf043
#
_entry.id   9728f4efca0dec41d8a80db8eadcf043
#
_cell.length_a   1.000
_cell.length_b   1.000
_cell.length_c   1.000
_cell.angle_alpha   90.00
_cell.angle_beta   90.00
_cell.angle_gamma   90.00
#
_symmetry.space_group_name_H-M   'P 1'
#
loop_
_entity.id
_entity.type
_entity.pdbx_description
1 polymer ?
#
loop_
_entity_poly.entity_id
_entity_poly.type
_entity_poly.pdbx_seq_one_letter_code
_entity_poly.pdbx_strand_id
1 'polypeptide(L)'
;MIVKLIELKQMGGVPNLQEVFINTEQVVCVKQASMRVDESSMPEGLDNRTEFSNIYLDHGQTGMILTVVGPPAVIETKINSAKKQLLKG
;
A
#
# COMPACT_ATOMS: atom_id res chain seq x y z
N MET A 1 -15.70 0.74 -3.36
CA MET A 1 -15.03 2.06 -3.23
C MET A 1 -13.57 1.92 -3.59
N ILE A 2 -13.06 2.88 -4.31
CA ILE A 2 -11.66 2.88 -4.75
C ILE A 2 -10.88 3.89 -3.92
N VAL A 3 -9.71 3.45 -3.43
CA VAL A 3 -8.78 4.32 -2.70
C VAL A 3 -7.46 4.38 -3.46
N LYS A 4 -6.87 5.58 -3.51
CA LYS A 4 -5.57 5.78 -4.14
C LYS A 4 -4.48 5.69 -3.07
N LEU A 5 -3.47 4.87 -3.34
CA LEU A 5 -2.30 4.71 -2.49
C LEU A 5 -1.04 4.82 -3.35
N ILE A 6 0.10 4.93 -2.69
CA ILE A 6 1.39 4.96 -3.39
C ILE A 6 2.06 3.60 -3.21
N GLU A 7 2.23 2.89 -4.31
CA GLU A 7 2.85 1.58 -4.31
C GLU A 7 4.35 1.70 -4.52
N LEU A 8 5.11 0.91 -3.75
CA LEU A 8 6.53 0.74 -3.99
C LEU A 8 6.73 -0.52 -4.83
N LYS A 9 7.22 -0.32 -6.04
CA LYS A 9 7.56 -1.41 -6.95
C LYS A 9 9.05 -1.46 -7.16
N GLN A 10 9.62 -2.66 -7.15
CA GLN A 10 11.02 -2.86 -7.51
C GLN A 10 11.08 -3.40 -8.93
N MET A 11 11.56 -2.58 -9.84
CA MET A 11 11.73 -2.96 -11.23
C MET A 11 13.22 -3.01 -11.56
N GLY A 12 13.70 -4.21 -11.87
CA GLY A 12 15.12 -4.41 -12.15
C GLY A 12 16.03 -4.09 -10.98
N GLY A 13 15.55 -4.27 -9.76
CA GLY A 13 16.31 -3.96 -8.54
C GLY A 13 16.26 -2.50 -8.12
N VAL A 14 15.61 -1.63 -8.90
CA VAL A 14 15.48 -0.20 -8.57
C VAL A 14 14.07 0.05 -8.03
N PRO A 15 13.95 0.62 -6.82
CA PRO A 15 12.63 0.93 -6.28
C PRO A 15 12.01 2.14 -6.98
N ASN A 16 10.73 2.02 -7.34
CA ASN A 16 9.96 3.08 -7.97
C ASN A 16 8.64 3.27 -7.22
N LEU A 17 8.19 4.51 -7.15
CA LEU A 17 6.88 4.83 -6.59
C LEU A 17 5.90 5.06 -7.71
N GLN A 18 4.70 4.49 -7.57
CA GLN A 18 3.62 4.74 -8.52
C GLN A 18 2.28 4.76 -7.81
N GLU A 19 1.36 5.52 -8.36
CA GLU A 19 0.01 5.52 -7.82
C GLU A 19 -0.67 4.20 -8.13
N VAL A 20 -1.42 3.67 -7.16
CA VAL A 20 -2.23 2.48 -7.34
C VAL A 20 -3.63 2.74 -6.79
N PHE A 21 -4.63 2.25 -7.50
CA PHE A 21 -6.04 2.37 -7.11
C PHE A 21 -6.54 1.00 -6.69
N ILE A 22 -7.04 0.91 -5.46
CA ILE A 22 -7.40 -0.36 -4.83
C ILE A 22 -8.88 -0.34 -4.51
N ASN A 23 -9.56 -1.43 -4.85
CA ASN A 23 -10.94 -1.64 -4.41
C ASN A 23 -10.92 -2.10 -2.96
N THR A 24 -11.49 -1.29 -2.06
CA THR A 24 -11.45 -1.57 -0.63
C THR A 24 -12.17 -2.85 -0.25
N GLU A 25 -13.12 -3.30 -1.06
CA GLU A 25 -13.84 -4.55 -0.79
C GLU A 25 -12.99 -5.79 -1.01
N GLN A 26 -11.89 -5.67 -1.73
CA GLN A 26 -10.99 -6.78 -2.00
C GLN A 26 -9.85 -6.87 -0.98
N VAL A 27 -9.76 -5.93 -0.05
CA VAL A 27 -8.70 -5.93 0.96
C VAL A 27 -9.02 -6.96 2.03
N VAL A 28 -8.11 -7.92 2.20
CA VAL A 28 -8.23 -8.95 3.23
C VAL A 28 -7.61 -8.48 4.54
N CYS A 29 -6.37 -7.99 4.47
CA CYS A 29 -5.70 -7.44 5.65
C CYS A 29 -4.57 -6.52 5.23
N VAL A 30 -4.11 -5.71 6.21
CA VAL A 30 -2.98 -4.82 6.04
C VAL A 30 -1.98 -5.16 7.13
N LYS A 31 -0.73 -5.39 6.77
CA LYS A 31 0.34 -5.73 7.71
C LYS A 31 1.53 -4.82 7.49
N GLN A 32 2.31 -4.60 8.53
CA GLN A 32 3.55 -3.85 8.40
C GLN A 32 4.54 -4.61 7.51
N ALA A 33 5.11 -3.91 6.54
CA ALA A 33 6.12 -4.49 5.67
C ALA A 33 7.51 -4.29 6.25
N SER A 34 8.29 -5.38 6.31
CA SER A 34 9.68 -5.33 6.71
C SER A 34 10.51 -5.18 5.45
N MET A 35 10.68 -3.94 4.99
CA MET A 35 11.51 -3.67 3.83
C MET A 35 12.78 -2.95 4.25
N ARG A 36 13.89 -3.44 3.74
CA ARG A 36 15.17 -2.74 3.81
C ARG A 36 15.46 -2.23 2.42
N VAL A 37 15.31 -0.92 2.25
CA VAL A 37 15.72 -0.26 1.03
C VAL A 37 17.04 0.43 1.35
N ASP A 38 18.05 0.19 0.51
CA ASP A 38 19.34 0.85 0.64
C ASP A 38 19.13 2.36 0.51
N GLU A 39 19.69 3.14 1.46
CA GLU A 39 19.54 4.60 1.44
C GLU A 39 19.97 5.22 0.11
N SER A 40 20.99 4.65 -0.52
CA SER A 40 21.50 5.17 -1.79
C SER A 40 20.55 4.94 -2.96
N SER A 41 19.59 4.02 -2.83
CA SER A 41 18.64 3.72 -3.89
C SER A 41 17.21 4.07 -3.52
N MET A 42 17.00 4.78 -2.42
CA MET A 42 15.66 5.23 -2.03
C MET A 42 15.09 6.24 -3.01
N PRO A 43 13.81 6.10 -3.39
CA PRO A 43 13.15 7.12 -4.20
C PRO A 43 13.17 8.47 -3.51
N GLU A 44 13.14 9.53 -4.30
CA GLU A 44 13.11 10.90 -3.80
C GLU A 44 11.90 11.10 -2.89
N GLY A 45 12.11 11.74 -1.76
CA GLY A 45 11.06 11.99 -0.77
C GLY A 45 10.92 10.92 0.28
N LEU A 46 11.62 9.80 0.17
CA LEU A 46 11.64 8.75 1.17
C LEU A 46 12.96 8.75 1.93
N ASP A 47 12.90 8.35 3.19
CA ASP A 47 14.09 8.19 4.03
C ASP A 47 14.04 6.84 4.75
N ASN A 48 15.05 6.57 5.59
CA ASN A 48 15.13 5.31 6.33
C ASN A 48 14.07 5.17 7.43
N ARG A 49 13.30 6.23 7.68
CA ARG A 49 12.20 6.22 8.65
C ARG A 49 10.84 5.97 7.98
N THR A 50 10.80 5.95 6.66
CA THR A 50 9.55 5.71 5.94
C THR A 50 9.08 4.29 6.22
N GLU A 51 7.84 4.18 6.67
CA GLU A 51 7.22 2.89 6.92
C GLU A 51 6.42 2.46 5.70
N PHE A 52 6.34 1.15 5.52
CA PHE A 52 5.62 0.54 4.40
C PHE A 52 4.63 -0.47 4.96
N SER A 53 3.57 -0.70 4.21
CA SER A 53 2.57 -1.70 4.54
C SER A 53 2.37 -2.65 3.38
N ASN A 54 2.12 -3.92 3.69
CA ASN A 54 1.69 -4.90 2.72
C ASN A 54 0.18 -5.04 2.80
N ILE A 55 -0.47 -4.84 1.66
CA ILE A 55 -1.90 -5.02 1.53
C ILE A 55 -2.16 -6.35 0.85
N TYR A 56 -2.91 -7.21 1.52
CA TYR A 56 -3.29 -8.52 0.99
C TYR A 56 -4.67 -8.38 0.35
N LEU A 57 -4.73 -8.65 -0.94
CA LEU A 57 -5.96 -8.53 -1.72
C LEU A 57 -6.46 -9.91 -2.11
N ASP A 58 -7.76 -10.09 -2.03
CA ASP A 58 -8.41 -11.26 -2.58
C ASP A 58 -8.73 -10.97 -4.05
N HIS A 59 -8.08 -11.69 -4.94
CA HIS A 59 -8.26 -11.50 -6.37
C HIS A 59 -8.62 -12.85 -7.00
N GLY A 60 -9.87 -13.27 -6.75
CA GLY A 60 -10.33 -14.55 -7.22
C GLY A 60 -9.67 -15.71 -6.47
N GLN A 61 -9.05 -16.62 -7.19
CA GLN A 61 -8.41 -17.82 -6.61
C GLN A 61 -6.96 -17.56 -6.19
N THR A 62 -6.37 -16.44 -6.61
CA THR A 62 -4.99 -16.11 -6.31
C THR A 62 -4.94 -14.79 -5.53
N GLY A 63 -4.32 -14.84 -4.36
CA GLY A 63 -4.09 -13.63 -3.59
C GLY A 63 -3.04 -12.75 -4.24
N MET A 64 -3.13 -11.45 -4.01
CA MET A 64 -2.15 -10.48 -4.46
C MET A 64 -1.67 -9.68 -3.26
N ILE A 65 -0.37 -9.39 -3.22
CA ILE A 65 0.22 -8.58 -2.17
C ILE A 65 0.82 -7.34 -2.81
N LEU A 66 0.42 -6.18 -2.31
CA LEU A 66 0.99 -4.90 -2.74
C LEU A 66 1.71 -4.24 -1.57
N THR A 67 2.87 -3.69 -1.82
CA THR A 67 3.61 -2.90 -0.83
C THR A 67 3.36 -1.43 -1.11
N VAL A 68 2.85 -0.71 -0.11
CA VAL A 68 2.50 0.70 -0.24
C VAL A 68 3.21 1.53 0.82
N VAL A 69 3.35 2.82 0.54
CA VAL A 69 3.99 3.77 1.46
C VAL A 69 3.01 4.14 2.56
N GLY A 70 3.45 4.04 3.80
CA GLY A 70 2.70 4.42 4.98
C GLY A 70 2.60 3.30 6.00
N PRO A 71 2.44 3.64 7.29
CA PRO A 71 2.24 2.63 8.32
C PRO A 71 0.85 2.00 8.22
N PRO A 72 0.69 0.76 8.71
CA PRO A 72 -0.60 0.05 8.59
C PRO A 72 -1.79 0.82 9.16
N ALA A 73 -1.60 1.53 10.26
CA ALA A 73 -2.69 2.29 10.88
C ALA A 73 -3.21 3.40 9.96
N VAL A 74 -2.31 4.08 9.24
CA VAL A 74 -2.70 5.13 8.29
C VAL A 74 -3.41 4.53 7.09
N ILE A 75 -2.88 3.42 6.56
CA ILE A 75 -3.48 2.74 5.42
C ILE A 75 -4.87 2.23 5.78
N GLU A 76 -5.00 1.61 6.95
CA GLU A 76 -6.29 1.11 7.43
C GLU A 76 -7.31 2.24 7.58
N THR A 77 -6.88 3.39 8.09
CA THR A 77 -7.75 4.55 8.24
C THR A 77 -8.27 5.03 6.88
N LYS A 78 -7.41 5.09 5.88
CA LYS A 78 -7.82 5.49 4.52
C LYS A 78 -8.84 4.53 3.94
N ILE A 79 -8.63 3.22 4.10
CA ILE A 79 -9.54 2.20 3.60
C ILE A 79 -10.90 2.29 4.31
N ASN A 80 -10.88 2.41 5.62
CA ASN A 80 -12.11 2.48 6.42
C ASN A 80 -12.89 3.77 6.16
N SER A 81 -12.20 4.89 5.94
CA SER A 81 -12.85 6.16 5.60
C SER A 81 -13.59 6.05 4.27
N ALA A 82 -12.98 5.41 3.28
CA ALA A 82 -13.64 5.18 1.99
C ALA A 82 -14.89 4.31 2.15
N LYS A 83 -14.81 3.25 2.95
CA LYS A 83 -15.96 2.38 3.23
C LYS A 83 -17.07 3.13 3.96
N LYS A 84 -16.72 3.98 4.92
CA LYS A 84 -17.71 4.77 5.66
C LYS A 84 -18.45 5.75 4.76
N GLN A 85 -17.75 6.36 3.82
CA GLN A 85 -18.38 7.27 2.87
C GLN A 85 -19.41 6.53 2.00
N LEU A 86 -19.11 5.31 1.61
CA LEU A 86 -20.03 4.49 0.86
C LEU A 86 -21.29 4.16 1.66
N LEU A 87 -21.14 3.87 2.95
CA LEU A 87 -22.27 3.52 3.81
C LEU A 87 -23.16 4.71 4.13
N LYS A 88 -22.64 5.93 4.09
CA LYS A 88 -23.41 7.14 4.33
C LYS A 88 -24.13 7.67 3.10
N GLY A 89 -23.71 7.23 1.97
CA GLY A 89 -24.29 7.66 0.71
C GLY A 89 -25.45 6.82 0.29
#